data_6c999b5855b63a3dad3e1cf3f6982422
#
_entry.id   6c999b5855b63a3dad3e1cf3f6982422
#
_cell.length_a   1.000
_cell.length_b   1.000
_cell.length_c   1.000
_cell.angle_alpha   90.00
_cell.angle_beta   90.00
_cell.angle_gamma   90.00
#
_symmetry.space_group_name_H-M   'P 1'
#
loop_
_entity.id
_entity.type
_entity.pdbx_description
1 polymer ?
#
loop_
_entity_poly.entity_id
_entity_poly.type
_entity_poly.pdbx_seq_one_letter_code
_entity_poly.pdbx_strand_id
1 'polypeptide(L)'
;MDIMSIAYQHGLACVQVMFIRQGKVLGNRSYFPKVPANTDLSELTATFVGQFYLQGHQGRSIPNSIIVDHKLDEKAELEALLTEQAGRKVVIQESAKGDKGKYLQLAQINAKAALATQLKQSSRMHERYQALCELLDMPEIKRMECFDISHTMGNQTVASCVVFNQEGPLKSDYRRF
;
A
#
# COMPACT_ATOMS: atom_id res chain seq x y z
N MET A 1 -19.58 5.01 -0.98
CA MET A 1 -19.00 3.73 -1.40
C MET A 1 -17.52 3.88 -1.58
N ASP A 2 -16.78 2.80 -1.43
CA ASP A 2 -15.36 2.75 -1.75
C ASP A 2 -15.14 1.68 -2.81
N ILE A 3 -14.16 1.90 -3.69
CA ILE A 3 -13.80 0.97 -4.76
C ILE A 3 -12.36 0.58 -4.58
N MET A 4 -12.10 -0.71 -4.61
CA MET A 4 -10.77 -1.28 -4.44
C MET A 4 -10.42 -2.15 -5.63
N SER A 5 -9.22 -1.96 -6.16
CA SER A 5 -8.67 -2.79 -7.23
C SER A 5 -7.26 -3.20 -6.90
N ILE A 6 -6.90 -4.42 -7.23
CA ILE A 6 -5.58 -4.99 -6.97
C ILE A 6 -4.86 -5.27 -8.28
N ALA A 7 -3.61 -4.83 -8.36
CA ALA A 7 -2.65 -5.26 -9.35
C ALA A 7 -1.52 -6.02 -8.65
N TYR A 8 -1.10 -7.14 -9.23
CA TYR A 8 -0.02 -7.99 -8.70
C TYR A 8 0.93 -8.38 -9.83
N GLN A 9 2.21 -8.23 -9.59
CA GLN A 9 3.26 -8.62 -10.53
C GLN A 9 4.61 -8.78 -9.82
N HIS A 10 5.35 -9.84 -10.15
CA HIS A 10 6.71 -10.09 -9.64
C HIS A 10 6.83 -10.01 -8.10
N GLY A 11 5.86 -10.56 -7.37
CA GLY A 11 5.87 -10.56 -5.89
C GLY A 11 5.49 -9.22 -5.25
N LEU A 12 5.12 -8.21 -6.04
CA LEU A 12 4.63 -6.93 -5.55
C LEU A 12 3.13 -6.78 -5.82
N ALA A 13 2.42 -6.26 -4.85
CA ALA A 13 1.00 -5.93 -4.97
C ALA A 13 0.78 -4.42 -4.81
N CYS A 14 -0.19 -3.90 -5.54
CA CYS A 14 -0.73 -2.55 -5.33
C CYS A 14 -2.24 -2.65 -5.17
N VAL A 15 -2.75 -2.16 -4.05
CA VAL A 15 -4.18 -1.99 -3.83
C VAL A 15 -4.53 -0.51 -4.00
N GLN A 16 -5.31 -0.21 -5.00
CA GLN A 16 -5.84 1.12 -5.26
C GLN A 16 -7.20 1.26 -4.58
N VAL A 17 -7.34 2.20 -3.67
CA VAL A 17 -8.60 2.52 -3.01
C VAL A 17 -9.08 3.88 -3.50
N MET A 18 -10.31 3.93 -3.98
CA MET A 18 -10.98 5.15 -4.42
C MET A 18 -12.18 5.43 -3.50
N PHE A 19 -12.24 6.60 -2.92
CA PHE A 19 -13.28 7.03 -1.98
C PHE A 19 -14.35 7.85 -2.71
N ILE A 20 -15.61 7.38 -2.69
CA ILE A 20 -16.73 8.05 -3.35
C ILE A 20 -17.81 8.34 -2.31
N ARG A 21 -18.20 9.60 -2.18
CA ARG A 21 -19.27 10.06 -1.30
C ARG A 21 -20.23 10.95 -2.08
N GLN A 22 -21.52 10.69 -1.97
CA GLN A 22 -22.58 11.43 -2.68
C GLN A 22 -22.33 11.56 -4.20
N GLY A 23 -21.82 10.48 -4.83
CA GLY A 23 -21.53 10.46 -6.27
C GLY A 23 -20.24 11.21 -6.67
N LYS A 24 -19.52 11.83 -5.75
CA LYS A 24 -18.26 12.56 -6.00
C LYS A 24 -17.07 11.76 -5.52
N VAL A 25 -15.99 11.73 -6.33
CA VAL A 25 -14.70 11.16 -5.93
C VAL A 25 -14.04 12.13 -4.96
N LEU A 26 -13.86 11.71 -3.71
CA LEU A 26 -13.15 12.49 -2.70
C LEU A 26 -11.62 12.36 -2.80
N GLY A 27 -11.16 11.26 -3.39
CA GLY A 27 -9.74 11.00 -3.58
C GLY A 27 -9.49 9.53 -3.85
N ASN A 28 -8.22 9.22 -4.06
CA ASN A 28 -7.74 7.85 -4.19
C ASN A 28 -6.41 7.67 -3.48
N ARG A 29 -6.06 6.43 -3.15
CA ARG A 29 -4.80 6.10 -2.49
C ARG A 29 -4.31 4.72 -2.91
N SER A 30 -3.01 4.63 -3.19
CA SER A 30 -2.34 3.37 -3.47
C SER A 30 -1.68 2.83 -2.21
N TYR A 31 -1.82 1.55 -1.97
CA TYR A 31 -1.19 0.80 -0.88
C TYR A 31 -0.36 -0.32 -1.47
N PHE A 32 0.79 -0.60 -0.88
CA PHE A 32 1.70 -1.64 -1.34
C PHE A 32 1.93 -2.64 -0.20
N PRO A 33 0.97 -3.56 0.02
CA PRO A 33 1.13 -4.58 1.06
C PRO A 33 2.27 -5.53 0.70
N LYS A 34 3.01 -5.98 1.73
CA LYS A 34 3.94 -7.09 1.57
C LYS A 34 3.13 -8.38 1.50
N VAL A 35 3.27 -9.10 0.41
CA VAL A 35 2.54 -10.35 0.18
C VAL A 35 3.52 -11.48 -0.10
N PRO A 36 3.25 -12.71 0.37
CA PRO A 36 4.02 -13.89 -0.01
C PRO A 36 3.98 -14.11 -1.53
N ALA A 37 5.00 -14.77 -2.05
CA ALA A 37 4.97 -15.23 -3.44
C ALA A 37 3.81 -16.23 -3.63
N ASN A 38 3.10 -16.12 -4.76
CA ASN A 38 1.95 -16.95 -5.12
C ASN A 38 0.70 -16.76 -4.22
N THR A 39 0.53 -15.59 -3.59
CA THR A 39 -0.71 -15.24 -2.88
C THR A 39 -1.87 -15.17 -3.87
N ASP A 40 -2.99 -15.83 -3.56
CA ASP A 40 -4.22 -15.70 -4.33
C ASP A 40 -4.81 -14.30 -4.20
N LEU A 41 -5.32 -13.76 -5.31
CA LEU A 41 -5.88 -12.41 -5.34
C LEU A 41 -7.20 -12.30 -4.56
N SER A 42 -7.97 -13.38 -4.47
CA SER A 42 -9.18 -13.46 -3.63
C SER A 42 -8.82 -13.29 -2.16
N GLU A 43 -7.87 -14.10 -1.67
CA GLU A 43 -7.37 -14.04 -0.31
C GLU A 43 -6.74 -12.68 0.02
N LEU A 44 -5.91 -12.15 -0.89
CA LEU A 44 -5.30 -10.83 -0.73
C LEU A 44 -6.34 -9.73 -0.62
N THR A 45 -7.40 -9.78 -1.45
CA THR A 45 -8.47 -8.80 -1.43
C THR A 45 -9.25 -8.86 -0.12
N ALA A 46 -9.64 -10.06 0.33
CA ALA A 46 -10.36 -10.26 1.59
C ALA A 46 -9.54 -9.79 2.80
N THR A 47 -8.28 -10.20 2.86
CA THR A 47 -7.33 -9.79 3.92
C THR A 47 -7.15 -8.26 3.94
N PHE A 48 -6.94 -7.65 2.78
CA PHE A 48 -6.77 -6.19 2.71
C PHE A 48 -8.03 -5.45 3.15
N VAL A 49 -9.22 -5.84 2.69
CA VAL A 49 -10.49 -5.22 3.09
C VAL A 49 -10.69 -5.34 4.61
N GLY A 50 -10.45 -6.53 5.16
CA GLY A 50 -10.52 -6.78 6.60
C GLY A 50 -9.57 -5.89 7.40
N GLN A 51 -8.28 -5.89 7.06
CA GLN A 51 -7.29 -5.05 7.72
C GLN A 51 -7.58 -3.56 7.58
N PHE A 52 -8.04 -3.14 6.40
CA PHE A 52 -8.30 -1.74 6.10
C PHE A 52 -9.42 -1.14 6.95
N TYR A 53 -10.48 -1.89 7.21
CA TYR A 53 -11.64 -1.39 7.94
C TYR A 53 -11.71 -1.85 9.39
N LEU A 54 -11.26 -3.08 9.71
CA LEU A 54 -11.40 -3.65 11.06
C LEU A 54 -10.20 -3.36 11.96
N GLN A 55 -8.99 -3.28 11.39
CA GLN A 55 -7.76 -3.01 12.17
C GLN A 55 -7.29 -1.56 12.10
N GLY A 56 -7.86 -0.76 11.23
CA GLY A 56 -7.50 0.64 11.06
C GLY A 56 -7.93 1.50 12.25
N HIS A 57 -7.04 1.77 13.19
CA HIS A 57 -7.26 2.54 14.44
C HIS A 57 -7.64 4.02 14.25
N GLN A 58 -7.96 4.48 13.05
CA GLN A 58 -8.14 5.91 12.77
C GLN A 58 -9.55 6.28 12.33
N GLY A 59 -10.59 5.69 12.91
CA GLY A 59 -11.97 6.17 12.74
C GLY A 59 -12.45 6.23 11.28
N ARG A 60 -11.95 5.35 10.41
CA ARG A 60 -12.41 5.27 9.03
C ARG A 60 -13.85 4.78 9.00
N SER A 61 -14.73 5.63 8.51
CA SER A 61 -16.12 5.25 8.32
C SER A 61 -16.22 4.14 7.26
N ILE A 62 -16.71 2.97 7.66
CA ILE A 62 -17.01 1.86 6.76
C ILE A 62 -18.17 2.31 5.86
N PRO A 63 -18.06 2.27 4.52
CA PRO A 63 -19.14 2.67 3.63
C PRO A 63 -20.21 1.57 3.55
N ASN A 64 -21.44 1.91 3.13
CA ASN A 64 -22.51 0.91 2.93
C ASN A 64 -22.22 -0.03 1.75
N SER A 65 -21.34 0.35 0.86
CA SER A 65 -20.99 -0.45 -0.32
C SER A 65 -19.49 -0.36 -0.59
N ILE A 66 -18.87 -1.51 -0.73
CA ILE A 66 -17.48 -1.70 -1.14
C ILE A 66 -17.52 -2.44 -2.47
N ILE A 67 -16.80 -1.97 -3.47
CA ILE A 67 -16.69 -2.62 -4.77
C ILE A 67 -15.27 -3.11 -4.94
N VAL A 68 -15.12 -4.37 -5.30
CA VAL A 68 -13.83 -5.01 -5.56
C VAL A 68 -13.80 -5.59 -6.97
N ASP A 69 -12.62 -5.81 -7.51
CA ASP A 69 -12.43 -6.32 -8.88
C ASP A 69 -12.15 -7.83 -8.94
N HIS A 70 -12.12 -8.50 -7.80
CA HIS A 70 -11.91 -9.95 -7.69
C HIS A 70 -13.04 -10.58 -6.89
N LYS A 71 -13.33 -11.86 -7.17
CA LYS A 71 -14.23 -12.66 -6.33
C LYS A 71 -13.58 -12.92 -4.99
N LEU A 72 -14.39 -13.01 -3.96
CA LEU A 72 -13.98 -13.30 -2.59
C LEU A 72 -14.61 -14.62 -2.15
N ASP A 73 -13.81 -15.58 -1.74
CA ASP A 73 -14.30 -16.89 -1.31
C ASP A 73 -15.13 -16.80 -0.01
N GLU A 74 -14.69 -15.95 0.93
CA GLU A 74 -15.34 -15.74 2.25
C GLU A 74 -16.09 -14.39 2.31
N LYS A 75 -16.76 -14.03 1.22
CA LYS A 75 -17.45 -12.74 1.10
C LYS A 75 -18.53 -12.53 2.15
N ALA A 76 -19.34 -13.56 2.40
CA ALA A 76 -20.49 -13.47 3.32
C ALA A 76 -20.03 -13.21 4.77
N GLU A 77 -18.98 -13.87 5.19
CA GLU A 77 -18.35 -13.70 6.50
C GLU A 77 -17.78 -12.30 6.67
N LEU A 78 -17.08 -11.82 5.65
CA LEU A 78 -16.51 -10.48 5.66
C LEU A 78 -17.58 -9.38 5.67
N GLU A 79 -18.68 -9.55 4.91
CA GLU A 79 -19.85 -8.66 4.95
C GLU A 79 -20.51 -8.63 6.34
N ALA A 80 -20.62 -9.79 7.00
CA ALA A 80 -21.19 -9.89 8.34
C ALA A 80 -20.35 -9.12 9.36
N LEU A 81 -19.03 -9.34 9.37
CA LEU A 81 -18.09 -8.64 10.25
C LEU A 81 -18.10 -7.13 10.04
N LEU A 82 -18.08 -6.68 8.77
CA LEU A 82 -18.13 -5.24 8.45
C LEU A 82 -19.47 -4.62 8.82
N THR A 83 -20.58 -5.35 8.70
CA THR A 83 -21.94 -4.93 9.08
C THR A 83 -22.05 -4.76 10.59
N GLU A 84 -21.53 -5.70 11.36
CA GLU A 84 -21.47 -5.63 12.82
C GLU A 84 -20.64 -4.43 13.27
N GLN A 85 -19.43 -4.28 12.75
CA GLN A 85 -18.54 -3.16 13.10
C GLN A 85 -19.10 -1.79 12.70
N ALA A 86 -19.83 -1.72 11.58
CA ALA A 86 -20.42 -0.46 11.09
C ALA A 86 -21.75 -0.12 11.79
N GLY A 87 -22.40 -1.06 12.49
CA GLY A 87 -23.75 -0.92 13.05
C GLY A 87 -24.84 -0.73 11.98
N ARG A 88 -24.55 -1.08 10.72
CA ARG A 88 -25.48 -0.96 9.57
C ARG A 88 -25.02 -1.86 8.43
N LYS A 89 -25.97 -2.23 7.55
CA LYS A 89 -25.69 -3.13 6.42
C LYS A 89 -24.57 -2.61 5.54
N VAL A 90 -23.56 -3.46 5.32
CA VAL A 90 -22.45 -3.26 4.38
C VAL A 90 -22.52 -4.35 3.33
N VAL A 91 -22.36 -3.98 2.06
CA VAL A 91 -22.42 -4.92 0.93
C VAL A 91 -21.12 -4.83 0.14
N ILE A 92 -20.51 -5.97 -0.16
CA ILE A 92 -19.36 -6.09 -1.05
C ILE A 92 -19.85 -6.51 -2.43
N GLN A 93 -19.52 -5.76 -3.47
CA GLN A 93 -19.84 -6.05 -4.87
C GLN A 93 -18.56 -6.41 -5.61
N GLU A 94 -18.53 -7.60 -6.21
CA GLU A 94 -17.39 -8.15 -6.95
C GLU A 94 -17.39 -7.75 -8.43
N SER A 95 -18.34 -6.96 -8.83
CA SER A 95 -18.45 -6.38 -10.16
C SER A 95 -19.32 -5.13 -10.11
N ALA A 96 -19.17 -4.27 -11.09
CA ALA A 96 -19.98 -3.07 -11.19
C ALA A 96 -20.32 -2.74 -12.65
N LYS A 97 -21.50 -2.13 -12.88
CA LYS A 97 -21.96 -1.67 -14.18
C LYS A 97 -22.22 -0.17 -14.15
N GLY A 98 -22.38 0.43 -15.32
CA GLY A 98 -22.64 1.87 -15.44
C GLY A 98 -21.50 2.73 -14.88
N ASP A 99 -21.82 3.80 -14.19
CA ASP A 99 -20.81 4.71 -13.63
C ASP A 99 -19.92 4.06 -12.57
N LYS A 100 -20.47 3.14 -11.78
CA LYS A 100 -19.67 2.35 -10.83
C LYS A 100 -18.61 1.49 -11.56
N GLY A 101 -18.97 0.93 -12.73
CA GLY A 101 -18.04 0.18 -13.58
C GLY A 101 -16.91 1.06 -14.13
N LYS A 102 -17.22 2.31 -14.51
CA LYS A 102 -16.19 3.27 -14.96
C LYS A 102 -15.19 3.58 -13.85
N TYR A 103 -15.67 3.78 -12.62
CA TYR A 103 -14.79 4.00 -11.47
C TYR A 103 -13.95 2.77 -11.13
N LEU A 104 -14.51 1.56 -11.25
CA LEU A 104 -13.76 0.32 -11.04
C LEU A 104 -12.65 0.18 -12.10
N GLN A 105 -12.97 0.46 -13.36
CA GLN A 105 -11.98 0.46 -14.43
C GLN A 105 -10.88 1.50 -14.21
N LEU A 106 -11.22 2.71 -13.73
CA LEU A 106 -10.24 3.73 -13.40
C LEU A 106 -9.33 3.28 -12.24
N ALA A 107 -9.90 2.64 -11.21
CA ALA A 107 -9.13 2.08 -10.11
C ALA A 107 -8.15 0.99 -10.60
N GLN A 108 -8.58 0.12 -11.53
CA GLN A 108 -7.71 -0.89 -12.15
C GLN A 108 -6.54 -0.27 -12.92
N ILE A 109 -6.81 0.76 -13.72
CA ILE A 109 -5.75 1.48 -14.46
C ILE A 109 -4.76 2.09 -13.49
N ASN A 110 -5.25 2.75 -12.43
CA ASN A 110 -4.41 3.39 -11.43
C ASN A 110 -3.58 2.37 -10.64
N ALA A 111 -4.16 1.23 -10.26
CA ALA A 111 -3.44 0.15 -9.59
C ALA A 111 -2.26 -0.36 -10.43
N LYS A 112 -2.50 -0.63 -11.72
CA LYS A 112 -1.47 -1.08 -12.66
C LYS A 112 -0.38 -0.03 -12.86
N ALA A 113 -0.74 1.24 -13.03
CA ALA A 113 0.20 2.34 -13.22
C ALA A 113 1.07 2.56 -11.96
N ALA A 114 0.46 2.53 -10.78
CA ALA A 114 1.18 2.65 -9.51
C ALA A 114 2.14 1.48 -9.28
N LEU A 115 1.70 0.24 -9.58
CA LEU A 115 2.54 -0.95 -9.49
C LEU A 115 3.73 -0.87 -10.46
N ALA A 116 3.50 -0.48 -11.71
CA ALA A 116 4.58 -0.31 -12.70
C ALA A 116 5.62 0.74 -12.25
N THR A 117 5.17 1.83 -11.62
CA THR A 117 6.05 2.85 -11.05
C THR A 117 6.87 2.29 -9.90
N GLN A 118 6.25 1.53 -9.00
CA GLN A 118 6.92 0.89 -7.86
C GLN A 118 7.96 -0.14 -8.32
N LEU A 119 7.64 -0.95 -9.33
CA LEU A 119 8.58 -1.91 -9.93
C LEU A 119 9.81 -1.22 -10.53
N LYS A 120 9.62 -0.13 -11.26
CA LYS A 120 10.74 0.66 -11.81
C LYS A 120 11.61 1.28 -10.72
N GLN A 121 11.01 1.74 -9.62
CA GLN A 121 11.76 2.30 -8.48
C GLN A 121 12.58 1.21 -7.78
N SER A 122 12.01 0.03 -7.59
CA SER A 122 12.69 -1.13 -6.99
C SER A 122 13.88 -1.58 -7.85
N SER A 123 13.69 -1.70 -9.17
CA SER A 123 14.76 -2.05 -10.10
C SER A 123 15.92 -1.05 -10.08
N ARG A 124 15.60 0.26 -10.16
CA ARG A 124 16.62 1.32 -10.07
C ARG A 124 17.36 1.34 -8.73
N MET A 125 16.67 1.00 -7.64
CA MET A 125 17.31 0.91 -6.32
C MET A 125 18.30 -0.25 -6.29
N HIS A 126 17.92 -1.39 -6.84
CA HIS A 126 18.79 -2.56 -6.96
C HIS A 126 20.04 -2.28 -7.82
N GLU A 127 19.87 -1.63 -8.97
CA GLU A 127 20.99 -1.21 -9.82
C GLU A 127 21.98 -0.28 -9.09
N ARG A 128 21.46 0.72 -8.37
CA ARG A 128 22.28 1.64 -7.56
C ARG A 128 23.01 0.93 -6.43
N TYR A 129 22.34 -0.01 -5.79
CA TYR A 129 22.94 -0.81 -4.73
C TYR A 129 24.09 -1.67 -5.30
N GLN A 130 23.90 -2.32 -6.43
CA GLN A 130 24.94 -3.10 -7.07
C GLN A 130 26.14 -2.25 -7.50
N ALA A 131 25.89 -1.10 -8.12
CA ALA A 131 26.95 -0.17 -8.49
C ALA A 131 27.74 0.33 -7.25
N LEU A 132 27.09 0.51 -6.11
CA LEU A 132 27.76 0.86 -4.86
C LEU A 132 28.62 -0.30 -4.33
N CYS A 133 28.13 -1.52 -4.38
CA CYS A 133 28.90 -2.71 -3.99
C CYS A 133 30.17 -2.85 -4.85
N GLU A 134 30.04 -2.67 -6.15
CA GLU A 134 31.17 -2.69 -7.09
C GLU A 134 32.18 -1.57 -6.81
N LEU A 135 31.69 -0.34 -6.58
CA LEU A 135 32.55 0.82 -6.28
C LEU A 135 33.37 0.64 -4.98
N LEU A 136 32.79 -0.04 -3.99
CA LEU A 136 33.43 -0.28 -2.69
C LEU A 136 34.17 -1.60 -2.61
N ASP A 137 34.18 -2.39 -3.70
CA ASP A 137 34.73 -3.76 -3.74
C ASP A 137 34.16 -4.66 -2.62
N MET A 138 32.86 -4.56 -2.41
CA MET A 138 32.13 -5.32 -1.39
C MET A 138 31.11 -6.25 -2.05
N PRO A 139 31.08 -7.55 -1.73
CA PRO A 139 30.13 -8.49 -2.35
C PRO A 139 28.68 -8.21 -1.93
N GLU A 140 28.50 -7.65 -0.75
CA GLU A 140 27.18 -7.30 -0.20
C GLU A 140 27.31 -6.20 0.87
N ILE A 141 26.39 -5.24 0.84
CA ILE A 141 26.24 -4.22 1.88
C ILE A 141 24.90 -4.41 2.56
N LYS A 142 24.89 -5.02 3.75
CA LYS A 142 23.64 -5.32 4.47
C LYS A 142 22.99 -4.09 5.06
N ARG A 143 23.79 -3.08 5.42
CA ARG A 143 23.31 -1.87 6.11
C ARG A 143 24.21 -0.69 5.77
N MET A 144 23.56 0.42 5.48
CA MET A 144 24.21 1.73 5.28
C MET A 144 23.58 2.73 6.23
N GLU A 145 24.39 3.54 6.85
CA GLU A 145 23.95 4.61 7.73
C GLU A 145 24.52 5.94 7.29
N CYS A 146 23.71 6.97 7.30
CA CYS A 146 24.15 8.33 7.05
C CYS A 146 23.72 9.22 8.20
N PHE A 147 24.67 9.95 8.74
CA PHE A 147 24.47 10.88 9.86
C PHE A 147 24.52 12.31 9.32
N ASP A 148 23.49 13.07 9.67
CA ASP A 148 23.46 14.52 9.49
C ASP A 148 23.45 15.18 10.85
N ILE A 149 24.44 16.08 11.07
CA ILE A 149 24.59 16.82 12.31
C ILE A 149 24.34 18.29 12.02
N SER A 150 23.24 18.80 12.54
CA SER A 150 22.82 20.18 12.37
C SER A 150 22.87 20.93 13.69
N HIS A 151 23.36 22.18 13.69
CA HIS A 151 23.37 23.04 14.86
C HIS A 151 23.00 24.47 14.47
N THR A 152 22.24 25.12 15.32
CA THR A 152 21.85 26.51 15.14
C THR A 152 22.78 27.41 15.97
N MET A 153 23.71 28.12 15.30
CA MET A 153 24.66 29.08 15.92
C MET A 153 25.39 28.54 17.17
N GLY A 154 25.78 27.27 17.16
CA GLY A 154 26.53 26.66 18.28
C GLY A 154 25.68 26.19 19.45
N ASN A 155 24.37 26.38 19.44
CA ASN A 155 23.45 25.89 20.47
C ASN A 155 22.48 24.85 19.89
N GLN A 156 22.06 23.86 20.70
CA GLN A 156 21.08 22.83 20.36
C GLN A 156 21.48 21.98 19.14
N THR A 157 22.59 21.26 19.25
CA THR A 157 23.00 20.29 18.24
C THR A 157 21.98 19.17 18.16
N VAL A 158 21.50 18.86 16.95
CA VAL A 158 20.62 17.75 16.65
C VAL A 158 21.29 16.89 15.60
N ALA A 159 21.32 15.58 15.83
CA ALA A 159 21.79 14.63 14.84
C ALA A 159 20.65 13.73 14.36
N SER A 160 20.64 13.41 13.08
CA SER A 160 19.75 12.40 12.51
C SER A 160 20.55 11.28 11.86
N CYS A 161 20.07 10.07 12.02
CA CYS A 161 20.59 8.89 11.36
C CYS A 161 19.52 8.34 10.42
N VAL A 162 19.84 8.25 9.13
CA VAL A 162 19.03 7.55 8.15
C VAL A 162 19.70 6.22 7.80
N VAL A 163 18.90 5.19 7.64
CA VAL A 163 19.37 3.82 7.44
C VAL A 163 18.82 3.27 6.14
N PHE A 164 19.67 2.58 5.39
CA PHE A 164 19.35 1.92 4.14
C PHE A 164 19.81 0.47 4.17
N ASN A 165 19.12 -0.37 3.45
CA ASN A 165 19.53 -1.72 3.08
C ASN A 165 19.43 -1.88 1.54
N GLN A 166 19.60 -3.09 1.03
CA GLN A 166 19.49 -3.38 -0.40
C GLN A 166 18.09 -3.10 -1.00
N GLU A 167 17.03 -3.07 -0.18
CA GLU A 167 15.67 -2.73 -0.60
C GLU A 167 15.42 -1.21 -0.60
N GLY A 168 16.34 -0.43 -0.04
CA GLY A 168 16.25 1.03 0.06
C GLY A 168 16.14 1.54 1.50
N PRO A 169 15.43 2.68 1.72
CA PRO A 169 15.34 3.31 3.03
C PRO A 169 14.64 2.45 4.08
N LEU A 170 15.33 2.09 5.17
CA LEU A 170 14.80 1.34 6.30
C LEU A 170 14.30 2.31 7.39
N LYS A 171 13.11 2.88 7.19
CA LYS A 171 12.57 3.95 8.04
C LYS A 171 12.32 3.56 9.49
N SER A 172 12.11 2.27 9.80
CA SER A 172 11.99 1.75 11.16
C SER A 172 13.24 2.00 12.01
N ASP A 173 14.39 2.09 11.34
CA ASP A 173 15.69 2.20 11.98
C ASP A 173 16.22 3.64 12.02
N TYR A 174 15.46 4.61 11.51
CA TYR A 174 15.81 6.02 11.60
C TYR A 174 15.85 6.47 13.07
N ARG A 175 16.85 7.26 13.43
CA ARG A 175 17.04 7.79 14.77
C ARG A 175 17.30 9.30 14.72
N ARG A 176 16.89 9.96 15.79
CA ARG A 176 17.22 11.36 16.09
C ARG A 176 17.89 11.41 17.45
N PHE A 177 18.94 12.15 17.54
CA PHE A 177 19.76 12.33 18.72
C PHE A 177 19.79 13.80 19.14
#